data_8942a9b5d536cba5b413aa2e994ad71a
#
_entry.id   8942a9b5d536cba5b413aa2e994ad71a
#
_cell.length_a   1.000
_cell.length_b   1.000
_cell.length_c   1.000
_cell.angle_alpha   90.00
_cell.angle_beta   90.00
_cell.angle_gamma   90.00
#
_symmetry.space_group_name_H-M   'P 1'
#
loop_
_entity.id
_entity.type
_entity.pdbx_description
1 polymer ?
#
loop_
_entity_poly.entity_id
_entity_poly.type
_entity_poly.pdbx_seq_one_letter_code
_entity_poly.pdbx_strand_id
1 'polypeptide(L)'
;TILKTLNIHYEFVDSKPTEAIEIHIDNLYMDYNFLTTEDVIIHIEFQTTEDHVTDDLMRFHVYEALLMRKEKKKVITYVIYSGGREKVRTELECGIHTYRVNPIYLTGHDADEIFQSVKAKIEAGEPLSEDDFANLTLTPLMTSKMCRKDVIKEAIQIVKQEKQLTAEKTIAMLYTLADKFLSAGELNEIKEVLAMTRLGQMLYDDGVKKGMERGMEKKDNQLTELTARLLEENRLDDLRRSTEDKEFKEQLLKEFGIE
;
A
#
# COMPACT_ATOMS: atom_id res chain seq x y z
N THR A 1 -15.92 16.82 -41.87
CA THR A 1 -15.60 16.60 -43.28
C THR A 1 -14.23 15.95 -43.46
N ILE A 2 -13.18 16.45 -42.77
CA ILE A 2 -11.81 15.88 -42.83
C ILE A 2 -11.78 14.39 -42.40
N LEU A 3 -12.46 14.04 -41.32
CA LEU A 3 -12.46 12.66 -40.78
C LEU A 3 -13.09 11.65 -41.76
N LYS A 4 -14.14 12.07 -42.51
CA LYS A 4 -14.71 11.23 -43.57
C LYS A 4 -13.75 11.01 -44.73
N THR A 5 -12.94 12.04 -45.08
CA THR A 5 -11.89 11.90 -46.11
C THR A 5 -10.78 10.94 -45.67
N LEU A 6 -10.55 10.82 -44.37
CA LEU A 6 -9.62 9.88 -43.76
C LEU A 6 -10.26 8.49 -43.50
N ASN A 7 -11.45 8.24 -44.04
CA ASN A 7 -12.18 6.97 -43.90
C ASN A 7 -12.57 6.63 -42.45
N ILE A 8 -12.78 7.69 -41.61
CA ILE A 8 -13.22 7.58 -40.23
C ILE A 8 -14.73 7.86 -40.19
N HIS A 9 -15.53 6.81 -40.01
CA HIS A 9 -16.98 6.83 -40.13
C HIS A 9 -17.67 6.69 -38.76
N TYR A 10 -17.55 7.75 -37.91
CA TYR A 10 -18.28 7.87 -36.66
C TYR A 10 -19.15 9.12 -36.65
N GLU A 11 -20.24 9.09 -35.91
CA GLU A 11 -21.02 10.28 -35.60
C GLU A 11 -20.38 10.97 -34.36
N PHE A 12 -20.03 12.22 -34.52
CA PHE A 12 -19.38 13.01 -33.48
C PHE A 12 -20.40 13.91 -32.82
N VAL A 13 -20.55 13.79 -31.50
CA VAL A 13 -21.47 14.57 -30.69
C VAL A 13 -20.80 15.82 -30.17
N ASP A 14 -19.52 15.71 -29.77
CA ASP A 14 -18.78 16.81 -29.13
C ASP A 14 -17.26 16.63 -29.33
N SER A 15 -16.50 17.73 -29.20
CA SER A 15 -15.05 17.72 -29.14
C SER A 15 -14.57 17.67 -27.68
N LYS A 16 -13.53 16.91 -27.40
CA LYS A 16 -12.90 16.88 -26.09
C LYS A 16 -11.61 17.67 -26.10
N PRO A 17 -11.14 18.19 -24.94
CA PRO A 17 -9.86 18.87 -24.83
C PRO A 17 -8.72 18.01 -25.39
N THR A 18 -7.81 18.64 -26.13
CA THR A 18 -6.63 17.97 -26.69
C THR A 18 -5.46 17.93 -25.70
N GLU A 19 -5.51 18.74 -24.65
CA GLU A 19 -4.57 18.62 -23.53
C GLU A 19 -4.95 17.42 -22.70
N ALA A 20 -4.04 16.45 -22.64
CA ALA A 20 -4.12 15.43 -21.61
C ALA A 20 -3.92 16.17 -20.28
N ILE A 21 -4.96 16.21 -19.43
CA ILE A 21 -4.75 16.53 -18.03
C ILE A 21 -3.73 15.50 -17.55
N GLU A 22 -2.52 15.92 -17.24
CA GLU A 22 -1.59 15.09 -16.49
C GLU A 22 -2.34 14.75 -15.21
N ILE A 23 -2.85 13.53 -15.13
CA ILE A 23 -3.35 13.01 -13.87
C ILE A 23 -2.07 12.90 -13.04
N HIS A 24 -1.82 13.90 -12.19
CA HIS A 24 -0.90 13.74 -11.07
C HIS A 24 -1.51 12.66 -10.20
N ILE A 25 -1.17 11.42 -10.49
CA ILE A 25 -1.46 10.31 -9.61
C ILE A 25 -0.40 10.44 -8.52
N ASP A 26 -0.72 11.26 -7.53
CA ASP A 26 0.02 11.31 -6.28
C ASP A 26 -0.05 9.90 -5.69
N ASN A 27 1.08 9.20 -5.72
CA ASN A 27 1.28 7.86 -5.17
C ASN A 27 0.45 6.73 -5.81
N LEU A 28 0.90 6.24 -6.96
CA LEU A 28 0.53 4.92 -7.49
C LEU A 28 1.18 3.83 -6.64
N TYR A 29 0.44 3.26 -5.71
CA TYR A 29 0.88 2.08 -4.97
C TYR A 29 0.52 0.83 -5.76
N MET A 30 1.51 0.24 -6.42
CA MET A 30 1.47 -1.10 -6.97
C MET A 30 1.84 -2.09 -5.86
N ASP A 31 1.15 -3.24 -5.79
CA ASP A 31 1.43 -4.17 -4.71
C ASP A 31 2.85 -4.75 -4.83
N TYR A 32 3.18 -5.43 -5.91
CA TYR A 32 4.51 -5.98 -6.12
C TYR A 32 4.93 -5.98 -7.59
N ASN A 33 6.22 -5.68 -7.84
CA ASN A 33 6.83 -5.74 -9.15
C ASN A 33 8.12 -6.54 -9.09
N PHE A 34 8.26 -7.56 -9.92
CA PHE A 34 9.44 -8.41 -10.00
C PHE A 34 10.00 -8.43 -11.41
N LEU A 35 11.31 -8.16 -11.55
CA LEU A 35 12.02 -8.33 -12.80
C LEU A 35 12.46 -9.78 -12.95
N THR A 36 12.08 -10.43 -14.06
CA THR A 36 12.49 -11.79 -14.39
C THR A 36 13.85 -11.83 -15.11
N THR A 37 14.44 -13.00 -15.18
CA THR A 37 15.65 -13.24 -15.97
C THR A 37 15.45 -13.07 -17.47
N GLU A 38 14.20 -13.09 -17.93
CA GLU A 38 13.81 -12.90 -19.34
C GLU A 38 13.53 -11.41 -19.67
N ASP A 39 13.91 -10.51 -18.77
CA ASP A 39 13.73 -9.07 -18.92
C ASP A 39 12.24 -8.63 -19.02
N VAL A 40 11.37 -9.37 -18.36
CA VAL A 40 9.94 -9.10 -18.23
C VAL A 40 9.64 -8.71 -16.77
N ILE A 41 8.79 -7.71 -16.57
CA ILE A 41 8.31 -7.36 -15.25
C ILE A 41 7.01 -8.09 -14.97
N ILE A 42 6.97 -8.82 -13.88
CA ILE A 42 5.74 -9.40 -13.33
C ILE A 42 5.19 -8.41 -12.30
N HIS A 43 4.02 -7.88 -12.61
CA HIS A 43 3.24 -7.01 -11.73
C HIS A 43 2.17 -7.85 -11.05
N ILE A 44 2.14 -7.86 -9.72
CA ILE A 44 1.18 -8.63 -8.92
C ILE A 44 0.29 -7.67 -8.15
N GLU A 45 -1.02 -7.88 -8.26
CA GLU A 45 -2.05 -7.15 -7.50
C GLU A 45 -2.90 -8.14 -6.69
N PHE A 46 -3.30 -7.73 -5.48
CA PHE A 46 -4.21 -8.50 -4.64
C PHE A 46 -5.59 -7.87 -4.63
N GLN A 47 -6.63 -8.64 -4.94
CA GLN A 47 -8.00 -8.16 -5.00
C GLN A 47 -8.92 -8.98 -4.10
N THR A 48 -9.63 -8.29 -3.21
CA THR A 48 -10.52 -8.91 -2.22
C THR A 48 -11.98 -8.54 -2.41
N THR A 49 -12.29 -7.53 -3.23
CA THR A 49 -13.66 -7.03 -3.48
C THR A 49 -14.05 -7.16 -4.94
N GLU A 50 -15.35 -7.27 -5.24
CA GLU A 50 -15.89 -7.33 -6.61
C GLU A 50 -16.51 -6.01 -7.06
N ASP A 51 -16.64 -5.04 -6.14
CA ASP A 51 -17.54 -3.92 -6.32
C ASP A 51 -17.09 -2.94 -7.42
N HIS A 52 -15.81 -2.98 -7.85
CA HIS A 52 -15.24 -2.03 -8.81
C HIS A 52 -14.33 -2.70 -9.86
N VAL A 53 -14.66 -3.91 -10.32
CA VAL A 53 -13.78 -4.70 -11.23
C VAL A 53 -13.38 -3.91 -12.49
N THR A 54 -14.26 -3.10 -13.06
CA THR A 54 -13.94 -2.30 -14.25
C THR A 54 -12.93 -1.20 -13.92
N ASP A 55 -13.11 -0.50 -12.78
CA ASP A 55 -12.20 0.55 -12.32
C ASP A 55 -10.84 -0.03 -11.95
N ASP A 56 -10.84 -1.22 -11.34
CA ASP A 56 -9.61 -1.96 -11.02
C ASP A 56 -8.84 -2.35 -12.29
N LEU A 57 -9.51 -2.89 -13.30
CA LEU A 57 -8.88 -3.22 -14.58
C LEU A 57 -8.35 -1.98 -15.30
N MET A 58 -9.05 -0.85 -15.23
CA MET A 58 -8.55 0.43 -15.75
C MET A 58 -7.31 0.90 -14.99
N ARG A 59 -7.32 0.78 -13.67
CA ARG A 59 -6.17 1.12 -12.81
C ARG A 59 -4.96 0.24 -13.16
N PHE A 60 -5.13 -1.07 -13.25
CA PHE A 60 -4.04 -2.00 -13.60
C PHE A 60 -3.48 -1.71 -15.00
N HIS A 61 -4.34 -1.39 -15.97
CA HIS A 61 -3.93 -1.02 -17.33
C HIS A 61 -3.06 0.25 -17.32
N VAL A 62 -3.45 1.26 -16.54
CA VAL A 62 -2.64 2.49 -16.35
C VAL A 62 -1.29 2.16 -15.71
N TYR A 63 -1.27 1.35 -14.65
CA TYR A 63 -0.05 0.94 -13.97
C TYR A 63 0.91 0.22 -14.91
N GLU A 64 0.41 -0.75 -15.65
CA GLU A 64 1.19 -1.50 -16.64
C GLU A 64 1.78 -0.57 -17.71
N ALA A 65 0.98 0.34 -18.26
CA ALA A 65 1.43 1.30 -19.27
C ALA A 65 2.51 2.26 -18.74
N LEU A 66 2.35 2.77 -17.52
CA LEU A 66 3.34 3.64 -16.88
C LEU A 66 4.63 2.90 -16.57
N LEU A 67 4.53 1.67 -16.08
CA LEU A 67 5.68 0.83 -15.77
C LEU A 67 6.45 0.46 -17.05
N MET A 68 5.73 0.08 -18.12
CA MET A 68 6.32 -0.15 -19.45
C MET A 68 7.02 1.11 -19.99
N ARG A 69 6.41 2.28 -19.84
CA ARG A 69 6.99 3.55 -20.29
C ARG A 69 8.28 3.88 -19.53
N LYS A 70 8.28 3.66 -18.21
CA LYS A 70 9.41 3.96 -17.32
C LYS A 70 10.57 2.99 -17.54
N GLU A 71 10.29 1.71 -17.46
CA GLU A 71 11.31 0.66 -17.43
C GLU A 71 11.72 0.18 -18.85
N LYS A 72 10.95 0.54 -19.88
CA LYS A 72 11.13 0.09 -21.29
C LYS A 72 11.11 -1.43 -21.44
N LYS A 73 10.36 -2.11 -20.58
CA LYS A 73 10.23 -3.58 -20.52
C LYS A 73 8.79 -3.99 -20.70
N LYS A 74 8.59 -5.25 -21.08
CA LYS A 74 7.26 -5.88 -21.06
C LYS A 74 6.81 -6.03 -19.61
N VAL A 75 5.52 -5.81 -19.38
CA VAL A 75 4.89 -6.03 -18.08
C VAL A 75 3.78 -7.06 -18.27
N ILE A 76 3.66 -7.98 -17.33
CA ILE A 76 2.58 -8.97 -17.25
C ILE A 76 1.94 -8.84 -15.89
N THR A 77 0.66 -8.50 -15.87
CA THR A 77 -0.10 -8.33 -14.64
C THR A 77 -0.80 -9.62 -14.23
N TYR A 78 -0.54 -10.06 -13.02
CA TYR A 78 -1.25 -11.13 -12.31
C TYR A 78 -2.10 -10.53 -11.21
N VAL A 79 -3.35 -10.97 -11.12
CA VAL A 79 -4.26 -10.54 -10.05
C VAL A 79 -4.62 -11.75 -9.21
N ILE A 80 -4.25 -11.72 -7.93
CA ILE A 80 -4.56 -12.77 -6.97
C ILE A 80 -5.88 -12.42 -6.30
N TYR A 81 -6.90 -13.21 -6.58
CA TYR A 81 -8.22 -13.07 -6.00
C TYR A 81 -8.33 -13.88 -4.70
N SER A 82 -8.77 -13.23 -3.63
CA SER A 82 -8.97 -13.89 -2.34
C SER A 82 -10.09 -14.94 -2.39
N GLY A 83 -10.01 -15.89 -1.46
CA GLY A 83 -10.84 -17.12 -1.42
C GLY A 83 -12.33 -16.93 -1.61
N GLY A 84 -12.95 -17.95 -2.19
CA GLY A 84 -14.39 -18.00 -2.47
C GLY A 84 -14.80 -17.44 -3.85
N ARG A 85 -13.85 -16.99 -4.69
CA ARG A 85 -14.12 -16.42 -6.02
C ARG A 85 -13.62 -17.34 -7.12
N GLU A 86 -14.51 -17.74 -8.00
CA GLU A 86 -14.18 -18.64 -9.10
C GLU A 86 -14.21 -17.98 -10.47
N LYS A 87 -14.90 -16.84 -10.61
CA LYS A 87 -15.04 -16.13 -11.89
C LYS A 87 -15.14 -14.63 -11.65
N VAL A 88 -14.07 -13.93 -11.97
CA VAL A 88 -14.04 -12.46 -12.01
C VAL A 88 -13.77 -12.04 -13.45
N ARG A 89 -14.30 -10.90 -13.86
CA ARG A 89 -13.98 -10.30 -15.16
C ARG A 89 -12.49 -9.95 -15.18
N THR A 90 -11.77 -10.47 -16.17
CA THR A 90 -10.31 -10.29 -16.32
C THR A 90 -9.92 -9.53 -17.57
N GLU A 91 -10.92 -9.02 -18.30
CA GLU A 91 -10.75 -8.33 -19.56
C GLU A 91 -11.47 -6.98 -19.57
N LEU A 92 -10.83 -5.98 -20.16
CA LEU A 92 -11.35 -4.63 -20.37
C LEU A 92 -11.26 -4.30 -21.85
N GLU A 93 -12.42 -4.00 -22.46
CA GLU A 93 -12.48 -3.52 -23.84
C GLU A 93 -12.03 -2.05 -23.90
N CYS A 94 -10.96 -1.78 -24.63
CA CYS A 94 -10.31 -0.46 -24.75
C CYS A 94 -10.43 0.11 -26.17
N GLY A 95 -11.50 -0.19 -26.90
CA GLY A 95 -11.73 0.25 -28.27
C GLY A 95 -11.13 -0.71 -29.29
N ILE A 96 -9.92 -0.46 -29.79
CA ILE A 96 -9.27 -1.32 -30.82
C ILE A 96 -8.49 -2.48 -30.22
N HIS A 97 -8.32 -2.56 -28.91
CA HIS A 97 -7.65 -3.65 -28.22
C HIS A 97 -8.38 -4.00 -26.92
N THR A 98 -8.09 -5.18 -26.40
CA THR A 98 -8.59 -5.66 -25.13
C THR A 98 -7.42 -5.79 -24.17
N TYR A 99 -7.48 -5.10 -23.03
CA TYR A 99 -6.55 -5.30 -21.92
C TYR A 99 -6.94 -6.56 -21.15
N ARG A 100 -5.94 -7.35 -20.74
CA ARG A 100 -6.15 -8.60 -20.00
C ARG A 100 -5.17 -8.74 -18.87
N VAL A 101 -5.67 -9.27 -17.74
CA VAL A 101 -4.83 -9.69 -16.60
C VAL A 101 -4.85 -11.21 -16.47
N ASN A 102 -3.82 -11.77 -15.86
CA ASN A 102 -3.76 -13.19 -15.54
C ASN A 102 -4.34 -13.43 -14.13
N PRO A 103 -5.51 -14.07 -14.02
CA PRO A 103 -6.10 -14.32 -12.72
C PRO A 103 -5.44 -15.50 -12.02
N ILE A 104 -5.22 -15.36 -10.70
CA ILE A 104 -4.88 -16.46 -9.80
C ILE A 104 -6.00 -16.56 -8.76
N TYR A 105 -6.67 -17.67 -8.72
CA TYR A 105 -7.74 -17.93 -7.75
C TYR A 105 -7.22 -18.84 -6.64
N LEU A 106 -7.34 -18.40 -5.40
CA LEU A 106 -6.99 -19.21 -4.22
C LEU A 106 -8.18 -20.07 -3.72
N THR A 107 -9.08 -20.41 -4.65
CA THR A 107 -10.19 -21.33 -4.38
C THR A 107 -9.69 -22.74 -4.09
N GLY A 108 -10.23 -23.39 -3.07
CA GLY A 108 -9.80 -24.72 -2.64
C GLY A 108 -8.59 -24.75 -1.71
N HIS A 109 -8.01 -23.60 -1.40
CA HIS A 109 -7.00 -23.46 -0.35
C HIS A 109 -7.66 -23.00 0.96
N ASP A 110 -7.45 -23.76 2.03
CA ASP A 110 -7.99 -23.48 3.36
C ASP A 110 -6.85 -23.13 4.33
N ALA A 111 -6.92 -21.94 4.91
CA ALA A 111 -5.91 -21.47 5.85
C ALA A 111 -5.90 -22.32 7.13
N ASP A 112 -7.06 -22.84 7.55
CA ASP A 112 -7.16 -23.67 8.74
C ASP A 112 -6.40 -25.01 8.56
N GLU A 113 -6.42 -25.58 7.35
CA GLU A 113 -5.64 -26.78 7.01
C GLU A 113 -4.13 -26.48 7.00
N ILE A 114 -3.72 -25.32 6.46
CA ILE A 114 -2.32 -24.88 6.49
C ILE A 114 -1.84 -24.73 7.94
N PHE A 115 -2.61 -24.07 8.80
CA PHE A 115 -2.25 -23.91 10.20
C PHE A 115 -2.14 -25.27 10.93
N GLN A 116 -3.07 -26.19 10.67
CA GLN A 116 -3.02 -27.51 11.26
C GLN A 116 -1.78 -28.29 10.83
N SER A 117 -1.45 -28.26 9.53
CA SER A 117 -0.25 -28.94 8.99
C SER A 117 1.03 -28.36 9.58
N VAL A 118 1.15 -27.04 9.61
CA VAL A 118 2.37 -26.37 10.13
C VAL A 118 2.53 -26.59 11.63
N LYS A 119 1.46 -26.52 12.42
CA LYS A 119 1.50 -26.79 13.86
C LYS A 119 1.92 -28.23 14.15
N ALA A 120 1.42 -29.21 13.38
CA ALA A 120 1.82 -30.60 13.53
C ALA A 120 3.34 -30.80 13.28
N LYS A 121 3.92 -30.11 12.29
CA LYS A 121 5.38 -30.12 12.06
C LYS A 121 6.14 -29.53 13.23
N ILE A 122 5.71 -28.39 13.76
CA ILE A 122 6.35 -27.75 14.92
C ILE A 122 6.29 -28.67 16.15
N GLU A 123 5.15 -29.31 16.42
CA GLU A 123 4.97 -30.26 17.52
C GLU A 123 5.86 -31.51 17.35
N ALA A 124 6.08 -31.95 16.11
CA ALA A 124 7.00 -33.03 15.80
C ALA A 124 8.50 -32.62 15.87
N GLY A 125 8.78 -31.34 16.07
CA GLY A 125 10.15 -30.80 16.04
C GLY A 125 10.77 -30.73 14.65
N GLU A 126 9.94 -30.77 13.60
CA GLU A 126 10.36 -30.65 12.21
C GLU A 126 10.55 -29.19 11.81
N PRO A 127 11.63 -28.84 11.07
CA PRO A 127 11.83 -27.48 10.60
C PRO A 127 10.78 -27.12 9.52
N LEU A 128 10.33 -25.88 9.52
CA LEU A 128 9.47 -25.37 8.47
C LEU A 128 10.25 -25.17 7.16
N SER A 129 9.67 -25.62 6.07
CA SER A 129 10.20 -25.43 4.71
C SER A 129 9.88 -24.04 4.16
N GLU A 130 10.53 -23.65 3.05
CA GLU A 130 10.19 -22.42 2.32
C GLU A 130 8.72 -22.43 1.84
N ASP A 131 8.20 -23.59 1.44
CA ASP A 131 6.80 -23.74 1.04
C ASP A 131 5.84 -23.52 2.22
N ASP A 132 6.19 -23.94 3.43
CA ASP A 132 5.39 -23.68 4.63
C ASP A 132 5.30 -22.17 4.90
N PHE A 133 6.42 -21.45 4.78
CA PHE A 133 6.43 -19.99 4.92
C PHE A 133 5.65 -19.28 3.80
N ALA A 134 5.77 -19.75 2.56
CA ALA A 134 4.99 -19.22 1.43
C ALA A 134 3.48 -19.43 1.64
N ASN A 135 3.08 -20.63 2.07
CA ASN A 135 1.69 -20.93 2.38
C ASN A 135 1.18 -20.07 3.54
N LEU A 136 1.92 -19.92 4.63
CA LEU A 136 1.57 -19.05 5.76
C LEU A 136 1.40 -17.58 5.31
N THR A 137 2.23 -17.11 4.39
CA THR A 137 2.11 -15.75 3.83
C THR A 137 0.78 -15.55 3.09
N LEU A 138 0.29 -16.56 2.40
CA LEU A 138 -0.92 -16.50 1.58
C LEU A 138 -2.21 -16.80 2.37
N THR A 139 -2.12 -17.27 3.62
CA THR A 139 -3.32 -17.60 4.42
C THR A 139 -4.36 -16.48 4.52
N PRO A 140 -4.01 -15.16 4.60
CA PRO A 140 -5.01 -14.10 4.66
C PRO A 140 -5.90 -13.98 3.41
N LEU A 141 -5.48 -14.61 2.31
CA LEU A 141 -6.18 -14.61 1.03
C LEU A 141 -6.95 -15.91 0.79
N MET A 142 -6.80 -16.93 1.63
CA MET A 142 -7.46 -18.22 1.55
C MET A 142 -8.81 -18.20 2.26
N THR A 143 -9.58 -19.29 2.12
CA THR A 143 -10.78 -19.52 2.94
C THR A 143 -10.38 -19.88 4.37
N SER A 144 -11.16 -19.46 5.35
CA SER A 144 -10.99 -19.82 6.76
C SER A 144 -12.31 -19.66 7.53
N LYS A 145 -12.45 -20.38 8.63
CA LYS A 145 -13.53 -20.17 9.62
C LYS A 145 -13.27 -18.94 10.48
N MET A 146 -12.02 -18.49 10.56
CA MET A 146 -11.62 -17.29 11.28
C MET A 146 -11.84 -16.04 10.42
N CYS A 147 -12.02 -14.87 11.05
CA CYS A 147 -11.95 -13.61 10.34
C CYS A 147 -10.51 -13.32 9.87
N ARG A 148 -10.37 -12.50 8.83
CA ARG A 148 -9.05 -12.21 8.21
C ARG A 148 -8.01 -11.69 9.20
N LYS A 149 -8.43 -10.83 10.12
CA LYS A 149 -7.57 -10.34 11.20
C LYS A 149 -6.97 -11.48 12.03
N ASP A 150 -7.82 -12.43 12.43
CA ASP A 150 -7.39 -13.55 13.27
C ASP A 150 -6.51 -14.53 12.50
N VAL A 151 -6.77 -14.73 11.20
CA VAL A 151 -5.88 -15.49 10.29
C VAL A 151 -4.48 -14.86 10.26
N ILE A 152 -4.39 -13.55 10.09
CA ILE A 152 -3.11 -12.83 10.07
C ILE A 152 -2.40 -12.95 11.42
N LYS A 153 -3.12 -12.77 12.54
CA LYS A 153 -2.56 -12.94 13.89
C LYS A 153 -1.99 -14.33 14.09
N GLU A 154 -2.73 -15.36 13.71
CA GLU A 154 -2.33 -16.76 13.85
C GLU A 154 -1.07 -17.05 13.03
N ALA A 155 -1.04 -16.62 11.75
CA ALA A 155 0.13 -16.76 10.90
C ALA A 155 1.37 -16.09 11.52
N ILE A 156 1.24 -14.86 12.02
CA ILE A 156 2.35 -14.14 12.68
C ILE A 156 2.79 -14.87 13.95
N GLN A 157 1.85 -15.39 14.76
CA GLN A 157 2.19 -16.11 15.99
C GLN A 157 2.96 -17.39 15.73
N ILE A 158 2.65 -18.11 14.67
CA ILE A 158 3.40 -19.29 14.23
C ILE A 158 4.80 -18.88 13.78
N VAL A 159 4.88 -17.93 12.84
CA VAL A 159 6.13 -17.54 12.19
C VAL A 159 7.13 -16.89 13.16
N LYS A 160 6.66 -16.11 14.14
CA LYS A 160 7.56 -15.43 15.10
C LYS A 160 8.35 -16.38 16.01
N GLN A 161 7.95 -17.65 16.10
CA GLN A 161 8.69 -18.67 16.87
C GLN A 161 9.95 -19.13 16.11
N GLU A 162 9.97 -18.90 14.79
CA GLU A 162 11.07 -19.26 13.92
C GLU A 162 12.12 -18.14 13.85
N LYS A 163 13.41 -18.53 13.86
CA LYS A 163 14.53 -17.57 13.86
C LYS A 163 15.17 -17.35 12.48
N GLN A 164 14.57 -17.93 11.44
CA GLN A 164 15.11 -17.87 10.09
C GLN A 164 14.81 -16.50 9.44
N LEU A 165 15.68 -16.08 8.51
CA LEU A 165 15.45 -14.85 7.72
C LEU A 165 14.14 -14.91 6.93
N THR A 166 13.73 -16.10 6.48
CA THR A 166 12.46 -16.33 5.78
C THR A 166 11.28 -15.99 6.68
N ALA A 167 11.38 -16.27 7.99
CA ALA A 167 10.34 -15.90 8.97
C ALA A 167 10.16 -14.37 9.05
N GLU A 168 11.25 -13.59 9.09
CA GLU A 168 11.16 -12.12 9.10
C GLU A 168 10.51 -11.58 7.82
N LYS A 169 10.83 -12.14 6.66
CA LYS A 169 10.22 -11.78 5.37
C LYS A 169 8.72 -12.11 5.35
N THR A 170 8.34 -13.29 5.85
CA THR A 170 6.94 -13.70 5.97
C THR A 170 6.15 -12.75 6.87
N ILE A 171 6.69 -12.36 8.02
CA ILE A 171 6.06 -11.37 8.91
C ILE A 171 5.87 -10.03 8.21
N ALA A 172 6.89 -9.56 7.46
CA ALA A 172 6.78 -8.31 6.71
C ALA A 172 5.68 -8.37 5.65
N MET A 173 5.56 -9.49 4.93
CA MET A 173 4.49 -9.70 3.95
C MET A 173 3.12 -9.76 4.60
N LEU A 174 2.97 -10.49 5.71
CA LEU A 174 1.71 -10.56 6.47
C LEU A 174 1.30 -9.18 7.00
N TYR A 175 2.25 -8.35 7.43
CA TYR A 175 1.98 -6.97 7.82
C TYR A 175 1.51 -6.11 6.63
N THR A 176 2.13 -6.25 5.47
CA THR A 176 1.71 -5.54 4.24
C THR A 176 0.28 -5.93 3.85
N LEU A 177 -0.07 -7.23 3.94
CA LEU A 177 -1.44 -7.68 3.69
C LEU A 177 -2.42 -7.16 4.77
N ALA A 178 -1.98 -7.07 6.03
CA ALA A 178 -2.77 -6.47 7.10
C ALA A 178 -3.05 -4.99 6.83
N ASP A 179 -2.03 -4.21 6.46
CA ASP A 179 -2.17 -2.78 6.15
C ASP A 179 -3.12 -2.54 4.96
N LYS A 180 -3.10 -3.43 3.98
CA LYS A 180 -3.97 -3.35 2.80
C LYS A 180 -5.43 -3.71 3.10
N PHE A 181 -5.69 -4.71 3.95
CA PHE A 181 -7.00 -5.35 4.05
C PHE A 181 -7.75 -5.10 5.35
N LEU A 182 -7.08 -4.60 6.37
CA LEU A 182 -7.67 -4.36 7.68
C LEU A 182 -8.01 -2.89 7.90
N SER A 183 -9.00 -2.65 8.73
CA SER A 183 -9.27 -1.30 9.23
C SER A 183 -8.14 -0.80 10.15
N ALA A 184 -8.03 0.52 10.34
CA ALA A 184 -7.01 1.11 11.21
C ALA A 184 -7.02 0.55 12.65
N GLY A 185 -8.20 0.23 13.18
CA GLY A 185 -8.36 -0.39 14.50
C GLY A 185 -7.79 -1.81 14.55
N GLU A 186 -8.14 -2.62 13.56
CA GLU A 186 -7.65 -4.01 13.44
C GLU A 186 -6.13 -4.05 13.17
N LEU A 187 -5.62 -3.11 12.37
CA LEU A 187 -4.19 -3.00 12.10
C LEU A 187 -3.39 -2.68 13.37
N ASN A 188 -3.94 -1.86 14.27
CA ASN A 188 -3.29 -1.59 15.55
C ASN A 188 -3.15 -2.85 16.41
N GLU A 189 -4.15 -3.74 16.40
CA GLU A 189 -4.04 -5.03 17.09
C GLU A 189 -2.92 -5.91 16.48
N ILE A 190 -2.72 -5.86 15.15
CA ILE A 190 -1.60 -6.56 14.50
C ILE A 190 -0.25 -5.96 14.94
N LYS A 191 -0.15 -4.62 15.04
CA LYS A 191 1.05 -3.93 15.53
C LYS A 191 1.42 -4.36 16.95
N GLU A 192 0.44 -4.57 17.83
CA GLU A 192 0.68 -5.09 19.19
C GLU A 192 1.30 -6.49 19.16
N VAL A 193 0.82 -7.37 18.28
CA VAL A 193 1.41 -8.72 18.12
C VAL A 193 2.84 -8.65 17.59
N LEU A 194 3.14 -7.64 16.77
CA LEU A 194 4.47 -7.42 16.18
C LEU A 194 5.45 -6.70 17.11
N ALA A 195 4.98 -6.03 18.15
CA ALA A 195 5.80 -5.17 19.01
C ALA A 195 7.08 -5.83 19.54
N MET A 196 7.05 -7.16 19.75
CA MET A 196 8.19 -7.96 20.21
C MET A 196 9.04 -8.53 19.08
N THR A 197 8.75 -8.21 17.83
CA THR A 197 9.53 -8.65 16.67
C THR A 197 10.48 -7.54 16.22
N ARG A 198 11.52 -7.92 15.47
CA ARG A 198 12.46 -6.96 14.85
C ARG A 198 11.72 -5.97 13.94
N LEU A 199 10.75 -6.44 13.15
CA LEU A 199 9.91 -5.58 12.31
C LEU A 199 9.12 -4.57 13.16
N GLY A 200 8.52 -5.02 14.27
CA GLY A 200 7.80 -4.14 15.19
C GLY A 200 8.68 -3.04 15.78
N GLN A 201 9.91 -3.38 16.15
CA GLN A 201 10.90 -2.40 16.62
C GLN A 201 11.25 -1.37 15.54
N MET A 202 11.50 -1.82 14.29
CA MET A 202 11.77 -0.93 13.16
C MET A 202 10.58 0.01 12.88
N LEU A 203 9.35 -0.50 12.90
CA LEU A 203 8.15 0.31 12.70
C LEU A 203 7.97 1.34 13.82
N TYR A 204 8.28 0.98 15.06
CA TYR A 204 8.26 1.89 16.20
C TYR A 204 9.30 3.02 16.04
N ASP A 205 10.53 2.66 15.71
CA ASP A 205 11.63 3.61 15.52
C ASP A 205 11.35 4.57 14.37
N ASP A 206 10.82 4.06 13.24
CA ASP A 206 10.38 4.89 12.11
C ASP A 206 9.23 5.82 12.50
N GLY A 207 8.28 5.33 13.30
CA GLY A 207 7.16 6.14 13.80
C GLY A 207 7.65 7.28 14.69
N VAL A 208 8.58 7.00 15.59
CA VAL A 208 9.21 8.00 16.47
C VAL A 208 9.98 9.03 15.64
N LYS A 209 10.78 8.57 14.67
CA LYS A 209 11.56 9.45 13.78
C LYS A 209 10.66 10.39 12.98
N LYS A 210 9.64 9.85 12.31
CA LYS A 210 8.65 10.64 11.55
C LYS A 210 7.87 11.61 12.45
N GLY A 211 7.56 11.19 13.69
CA GLY A 211 6.93 12.05 14.67
C GLY A 211 7.83 13.23 15.08
N MET A 212 9.12 12.98 15.29
CA MET A 212 10.11 14.02 15.56
C MET A 212 10.30 14.97 14.36
N GLU A 213 10.43 14.44 13.14
CA GLU A 213 10.58 15.24 11.93
C GLU A 213 9.37 16.16 11.72
N ARG A 214 8.14 15.64 11.81
CA ARG A 214 6.91 16.46 11.74
C ARG A 214 6.81 17.49 12.85
N GLY A 215 7.24 17.12 14.07
CA GLY A 215 7.28 18.05 15.20
C GLY A 215 8.29 19.17 15.02
N MET A 216 9.44 18.91 14.40
CA MET A 216 10.43 19.93 14.03
C MET A 216 9.90 20.84 12.92
N GLU A 217 9.39 20.26 11.84
CA GLU A 217 8.80 21.00 10.71
C GLU A 217 7.66 21.92 11.15
N LYS A 218 6.77 21.42 12.03
CA LYS A 218 5.70 22.25 12.61
C LYS A 218 6.26 23.42 13.40
N LYS A 219 7.30 23.20 14.23
CA LYS A 219 7.94 24.28 15.01
C LYS A 219 8.64 25.29 14.12
N ASP A 220 9.30 24.86 13.07
CA ASP A 220 9.98 25.73 12.11
C ASP A 220 8.97 26.60 11.36
N ASN A 221 7.84 26.00 10.92
CA ASN A 221 6.76 26.74 10.28
C ASN A 221 6.12 27.76 11.23
N GLN A 222 5.84 27.38 12.49
CA GLN A 222 5.33 28.28 13.52
C GLN A 222 6.29 29.46 13.78
N LEU A 223 7.60 29.18 13.83
CA LEU A 223 8.61 30.23 14.05
C LEU A 223 8.70 31.18 12.86
N THR A 224 8.66 30.64 11.64
CA THR A 224 8.71 31.42 10.42
C THR A 224 7.49 32.34 10.30
N GLU A 225 6.29 31.81 10.55
CA GLU A 225 5.05 32.57 10.51
C GLU A 225 5.00 33.65 11.61
N LEU A 226 5.37 33.30 12.84
CA LEU A 226 5.45 34.27 13.94
C LEU A 226 6.42 35.41 13.60
N THR A 227 7.58 35.06 13.07
CA THR A 227 8.60 36.05 12.68
C THR A 227 8.05 36.99 11.60
N ALA A 228 7.42 36.46 10.58
CA ALA A 228 6.81 37.24 9.51
C ALA A 228 5.76 38.22 10.04
N ARG A 229 4.83 37.75 10.90
CA ARG A 229 3.77 38.57 11.51
C ARG A 229 4.33 39.69 12.37
N LEU A 230 5.32 39.38 13.22
CA LEU A 230 5.95 40.40 14.09
C LEU A 230 6.73 41.45 13.29
N LEU A 231 7.34 41.07 12.15
CA LEU A 231 7.99 42.01 11.23
C LEU A 231 6.96 42.90 10.50
N GLU A 232 5.86 42.33 10.03
CA GLU A 232 4.77 43.09 9.38
C GLU A 232 4.17 44.14 10.35
N GLU A 233 4.00 43.80 11.61
CA GLU A 233 3.50 44.71 12.64
C GLU A 233 4.56 45.62 13.26
N ASN A 234 5.82 45.56 12.79
CA ASN A 234 6.96 46.31 13.31
C ASN A 234 7.23 46.10 14.80
N ARG A 235 6.95 44.90 15.32
CA ARG A 235 7.11 44.49 16.73
C ARG A 235 8.47 43.82 16.98
N LEU A 236 9.56 44.53 16.70
CA LEU A 236 10.93 44.00 16.77
C LEU A 236 11.38 43.64 18.21
N ASP A 237 10.89 44.37 19.22
CA ASP A 237 11.19 44.09 20.64
C ASP A 237 10.51 42.76 21.07
N ASP A 238 9.29 42.51 20.60
CA ASP A 238 8.59 41.26 20.87
C ASP A 238 9.26 40.08 20.16
N LEU A 239 9.74 40.28 18.94
CA LEU A 239 10.51 39.29 18.21
C LEU A 239 11.77 38.90 18.99
N ARG A 240 12.53 39.91 19.48
CA ARG A 240 13.73 39.67 20.27
C ARG A 240 13.41 38.95 21.57
N ARG A 241 12.38 39.38 22.30
CA ARG A 241 11.96 38.75 23.55
C ARG A 241 11.49 37.29 23.33
N SER A 242 10.81 36.99 22.24
CA SER A 242 10.32 35.64 21.92
C SER A 242 11.45 34.62 21.69
N THR A 243 12.67 35.07 21.38
CA THR A 243 13.85 34.20 21.25
C THR A 243 14.42 33.77 22.61
N GLU A 244 14.23 34.59 23.63
CA GLU A 244 14.79 34.39 24.98
C GLU A 244 13.73 33.86 25.98
N ASP A 245 12.47 34.22 25.78
CA ASP A 245 11.34 33.92 26.69
C ASP A 245 10.35 32.94 25.99
N LYS A 246 10.42 31.67 26.38
CA LYS A 246 9.60 30.61 25.81
C LYS A 246 8.11 30.78 26.14
N GLU A 247 7.76 31.23 27.33
CA GLU A 247 6.37 31.46 27.73
C GLU A 247 5.76 32.62 26.93
N PHE A 248 6.52 33.68 26.76
CA PHE A 248 6.11 34.81 25.92
C PHE A 248 5.94 34.42 24.46
N LYS A 249 6.82 33.58 23.93
CA LYS A 249 6.66 33.01 22.59
C LYS A 249 5.35 32.24 22.43
N GLU A 250 5.00 31.41 23.42
CA GLU A 250 3.74 30.64 23.39
C GLU A 250 2.50 31.56 23.46
N GLN A 251 2.60 32.68 24.19
CA GLN A 251 1.55 33.69 24.21
C GLN A 251 1.37 34.37 22.86
N LEU A 252 2.46 34.72 22.18
CA LEU A 252 2.43 35.31 20.85
C LEU A 252 1.85 34.33 19.78
N LEU A 253 2.23 33.04 19.82
CA LEU A 253 1.65 32.04 18.96
C LEU A 253 0.12 31.95 19.12
N LYS A 254 -0.37 32.02 20.35
CA LYS A 254 -1.81 32.06 20.63
C LYS A 254 -2.47 33.38 20.18
N GLU A 255 -1.81 34.50 20.39
CA GLU A 255 -2.28 35.82 19.95
C GLU A 255 -2.50 35.88 18.47
N PHE A 256 -1.59 35.30 17.70
CA PHE A 256 -1.66 35.26 16.23
C PHE A 256 -2.43 34.05 15.66
N GLY A 257 -2.91 33.14 16.53
CA GLY A 257 -3.63 31.92 16.12
C GLY A 257 -2.78 30.94 15.31
N ILE A 258 -1.46 30.90 15.57
CA ILE A 258 -0.52 30.01 14.89
C ILE A 258 -0.50 28.67 15.66
N GLU A 259 -1.08 27.59 15.04
CA GLU A 259 -1.19 26.24 15.62
C GLU A 259 -0.08 25.28 15.15
#